data_fadd5462387bae0790fa5fc714531ab7
#
_entry.id   fadd5462387bae0790fa5fc714531ab7
#
_cell.length_a   1.000
_cell.length_b   1.000
_cell.length_c   1.000
_cell.angle_alpha   90.00
_cell.angle_beta   90.00
_cell.angle_gamma   90.00
#
_symmetry.space_group_name_H-M   'P 1'
#
loop_
_entity.id
_entity.type
_entity.pdbx_description
1 polymer ?
#
loop_
_entity_poly.entity_id
_entity_poly.type
_entity_poly.pdbx_seq_one_letter_code
_entity_poly.pdbx_strand_id
1 'polypeptide(L)'
;MRGSARVRAPRVLKERSIGDSDLTIDQLREILRSHRVLHLSLAARDRIAHSRKIVEELAEGPGALYGINTGFGVLAHQQISRSDLEQLQENLILSHAVGVGDEVPIEIVRLMLLLKAQGLALGYSGVRVLVIDYLLRFFNEDFIPIILTKGSLGASGDLAPLAHLTLPALGFGEVDFKGSRISAKIALQRLGLEPLRLKAKEGLALINGTQFMSAYAVYCLIRIQLLLATADLAAAMTLESIRGSAAPFNARIHEARPHPGQVRTAAIMRQLLTGSEILPSHLDCPKVQDPYSIRCVPQVHGAARDAYAHAHRVVEIEINSATDNPLVFREGDILSGGNFHGEPLALILDYLAIAVAEIASISERRLYLMLGGDTLGELKLPRLLMKDTGLNSGFMLPQYTAAALTSENKILAHPASVDSIPSSLGQEDHVSMGATSATKLLEVVKNTETVLAIELMSAAQALDFIHPLKAGKGVEAAHAEIRKSISFAESDRLFHDDIQCALRLVRSGALVHAAEKSVGPFTK
;
A
#
# COMPACT_ATOMS: atom_id res chain seq x y z
N MET A 1 -8.38 10.39 48.74
CA MET A 1 -8.10 9.00 48.29
C MET A 1 -7.18 9.06 47.10
N ARG A 2 -5.94 8.60 47.26
CA ARG A 2 -4.92 8.66 46.19
C ARG A 2 -5.12 7.48 45.24
N GLY A 3 -5.47 7.77 43.96
CA GLY A 3 -5.54 6.76 42.93
C GLY A 3 -4.17 6.25 42.53
N SER A 4 -3.91 4.97 42.77
CA SER A 4 -2.66 4.31 42.36
C SER A 4 -2.62 4.21 40.82
N ALA A 5 -1.69 4.91 40.21
CA ALA A 5 -1.32 4.69 38.81
C ALA A 5 -0.77 3.26 38.67
N ARG A 6 -1.54 2.38 38.00
CA ARG A 6 -1.05 1.05 37.62
C ARG A 6 0.10 1.25 36.63
N VAL A 7 1.32 1.02 37.06
CA VAL A 7 2.48 0.86 36.19
C VAL A 7 2.20 -0.35 35.30
N ARG A 8 1.98 -0.11 34.00
CA ARG A 8 1.88 -1.21 33.00
C ARG A 8 3.22 -1.94 32.99
N ALA A 9 3.19 -3.27 33.21
CA ALA A 9 4.36 -4.12 33.05
C ALA A 9 5.00 -3.87 31.67
N PRO A 10 6.35 -3.89 31.57
CA PRO A 10 7.02 -3.69 30.30
C PRO A 10 6.56 -4.78 29.32
N ARG A 11 5.99 -4.37 28.17
CA ARG A 11 5.71 -5.29 27.07
C ARG A 11 7.05 -5.88 26.64
N VAL A 12 7.21 -7.20 26.74
CA VAL A 12 8.32 -7.91 26.13
C VAL A 12 8.19 -7.70 24.63
N LEU A 13 9.02 -6.82 24.07
CA LEU A 13 9.07 -6.56 22.63
C LEU A 13 9.67 -7.80 21.98
N LYS A 14 8.94 -8.42 21.04
CA LYS A 14 9.45 -9.55 20.26
C LYS A 14 10.52 -9.01 19.31
N GLU A 15 11.72 -9.55 19.39
CA GLU A 15 12.83 -9.21 18.49
C GLU A 15 12.67 -9.94 17.14
N ARG A 16 13.20 -9.33 16.08
CA ARG A 16 13.32 -9.94 14.76
C ARG A 16 14.63 -9.57 14.11
N SER A 17 15.33 -10.58 13.61
CA SER A 17 16.51 -10.44 12.78
C SER A 17 16.12 -10.14 11.33
N ILE A 18 16.88 -9.27 10.65
CA ILE A 18 16.81 -9.02 9.21
C ILE A 18 18.13 -9.37 8.54
N GLY A 19 18.08 -9.63 7.24
CA GLY A 19 19.24 -10.04 6.44
C GLY A 19 19.56 -11.53 6.48
N ASP A 20 18.79 -12.37 7.18
CA ASP A 20 18.99 -13.84 7.16
C ASP A 20 18.15 -14.54 6.10
N SER A 21 16.98 -13.99 5.82
CA SER A 21 16.01 -14.57 4.88
C SER A 21 15.24 -13.47 4.18
N ASP A 22 14.62 -13.84 3.08
CA ASP A 22 13.71 -12.98 2.35
C ASP A 22 12.54 -12.53 3.23
N LEU A 23 12.15 -11.28 3.07
CA LEU A 23 10.97 -10.72 3.68
C LEU A 23 9.75 -10.99 2.79
N THR A 24 8.62 -11.34 3.41
CA THR A 24 7.33 -11.41 2.71
C THR A 24 6.46 -10.21 3.06
N ILE A 25 5.48 -9.90 2.21
CA ILE A 25 4.52 -8.82 2.48
C ILE A 25 3.73 -9.07 3.76
N ASP A 26 3.38 -10.33 4.06
CA ASP A 26 2.72 -10.69 5.32
C ASP A 26 3.59 -10.41 6.55
N GLN A 27 4.88 -10.68 6.46
CA GLN A 27 5.83 -10.34 7.53
C GLN A 27 5.97 -8.83 7.72
N LEU A 28 6.01 -8.07 6.63
CA LEU A 28 6.04 -6.60 6.70
C LEU A 28 4.75 -6.04 7.34
N ARG A 29 3.59 -6.60 7.00
CA ARG A 29 2.31 -6.27 7.66
C ARG A 29 2.38 -6.53 9.16
N GLU A 30 2.93 -7.67 9.59
CA GLU A 30 3.08 -7.99 11.00
C GLU A 30 4.04 -7.02 11.72
N ILE A 31 5.17 -6.67 11.09
CA ILE A 31 6.14 -5.71 11.63
C ILE A 31 5.51 -4.33 11.83
N LEU A 32 4.73 -3.84 10.86
CA LEU A 32 4.04 -2.55 10.99
C LEU A 32 2.99 -2.54 12.11
N ARG A 33 2.30 -3.66 12.35
CA ARG A 33 1.26 -3.79 13.40
C ARG A 33 1.82 -4.03 14.79
N SER A 34 2.99 -4.63 14.89
CA SER A 34 3.64 -4.97 16.15
C SER A 34 4.86 -4.08 16.37
N HIS A 35 5.02 -3.53 17.57
CA HIS A 35 6.25 -2.82 17.95
C HIS A 35 7.39 -3.83 18.17
N ARG A 36 7.86 -4.48 17.09
CA ARG A 36 9.02 -5.37 17.15
C ARG A 36 10.30 -4.58 17.05
N VAL A 37 11.31 -4.98 17.81
CA VAL A 37 12.66 -4.46 17.67
C VAL A 37 13.38 -5.23 16.57
N LEU A 38 13.91 -4.51 15.59
CA LEU A 38 14.66 -5.05 14.48
C LEU A 38 16.17 -4.94 14.73
N HIS A 39 16.90 -5.98 14.37
CA HIS A 39 18.37 -5.99 14.42
C HIS A 39 18.95 -6.74 13.22
N LEU A 40 20.20 -6.43 12.87
CA LEU A 40 20.92 -7.17 11.85
C LEU A 40 21.37 -8.53 12.39
N SER A 41 21.22 -9.57 11.57
CA SER A 41 21.81 -10.88 11.84
C SER A 41 23.34 -10.85 11.84
N LEU A 42 23.97 -11.79 12.51
CA LEU A 42 25.41 -11.95 12.49
C LEU A 42 25.91 -12.22 11.06
N ALA A 43 25.24 -13.12 10.33
CA ALA A 43 25.61 -13.43 8.96
C ALA A 43 25.51 -12.22 8.02
N ALA A 44 24.51 -11.35 8.22
CA ALA A 44 24.41 -10.10 7.45
C ALA A 44 25.56 -9.14 7.81
N ARG A 45 25.89 -8.99 9.11
CA ARG A 45 27.03 -8.16 9.55
C ARG A 45 28.32 -8.59 8.88
N ASP A 46 28.59 -9.90 8.80
CA ASP A 46 29.81 -10.45 8.16
C ASP A 46 29.85 -10.14 6.66
N ARG A 47 28.71 -10.30 5.94
CA ARG A 47 28.64 -9.99 4.51
C ARG A 47 28.85 -8.50 4.23
N ILE A 48 28.25 -7.63 5.04
CA ILE A 48 28.38 -6.18 4.94
C ILE A 48 29.82 -5.76 5.21
N ALA A 49 30.44 -6.28 6.28
CA ALA A 49 31.82 -5.98 6.61
C ALA A 49 32.79 -6.43 5.52
N HIS A 50 32.53 -7.58 4.91
CA HIS A 50 33.35 -8.08 3.80
C HIS A 50 33.27 -7.16 2.56
N SER A 51 32.07 -6.80 2.11
CA SER A 51 31.90 -5.89 0.97
C SER A 51 32.45 -4.49 1.24
N ARG A 52 32.33 -4.01 2.50
CA ARG A 52 32.94 -2.75 2.94
C ARG A 52 34.45 -2.76 2.80
N LYS A 53 35.11 -3.83 3.25
CA LYS A 53 36.58 -4.00 3.14
C LYS A 53 37.04 -3.88 1.69
N ILE A 54 36.33 -4.50 0.73
CA ILE A 54 36.63 -4.38 -0.70
C ILE A 54 36.58 -2.91 -1.16
N VAL A 55 35.53 -2.17 -0.77
CA VAL A 55 35.42 -0.75 -1.13
C VAL A 55 36.54 0.08 -0.52
N GLU A 56 36.96 -0.18 0.71
CA GLU A 56 38.05 0.55 1.38
C GLU A 56 39.40 0.30 0.68
N GLU A 57 39.71 -0.95 0.35
CA GLU A 57 40.93 -1.33 -0.38
C GLU A 57 40.97 -0.68 -1.78
N LEU A 58 39.86 -0.64 -2.49
CA LEU A 58 39.76 -0.07 -3.84
C LEU A 58 39.73 1.47 -3.83
N ALA A 59 39.16 2.09 -2.79
CA ALA A 59 39.20 3.54 -2.62
C ALA A 59 40.63 4.06 -2.41
N GLU A 60 41.52 3.21 -1.92
CA GLU A 60 42.97 3.49 -1.78
C GLU A 60 43.76 3.33 -3.09
N GLY A 61 43.22 2.66 -4.09
CA GLY A 61 43.83 2.40 -5.37
C GLY A 61 43.92 3.63 -6.27
N PRO A 62 44.78 3.58 -7.34
CA PRO A 62 44.99 4.70 -8.27
C PRO A 62 43.89 4.85 -9.32
N GLY A 63 43.00 3.85 -9.48
CA GLY A 63 41.95 3.82 -10.52
C GLY A 63 40.73 4.66 -10.19
N ALA A 64 40.09 5.26 -11.20
CA ALA A 64 38.79 5.90 -11.06
C ALA A 64 37.68 4.83 -11.04
N LEU A 65 36.95 4.75 -9.94
CA LEU A 65 35.82 3.80 -9.74
C LEU A 65 34.55 4.57 -9.48
N TYR A 66 33.56 4.38 -10.35
CA TYR A 66 32.26 5.06 -10.24
C TYR A 66 31.62 4.89 -8.86
N GLY A 67 31.19 6.00 -8.30
CA GLY A 67 30.50 6.02 -7.00
C GLY A 67 31.38 5.77 -5.77
N ILE A 68 32.67 5.48 -5.94
CA ILE A 68 33.65 5.27 -4.87
C ILE A 68 34.56 6.48 -4.73
N ASN A 69 35.29 6.84 -5.79
CA ASN A 69 36.24 7.95 -5.82
C ASN A 69 36.06 8.86 -7.03
N THR A 70 34.90 8.89 -7.67
CA THR A 70 34.53 9.79 -8.75
C THR A 70 33.30 10.61 -8.40
N GLY A 71 33.01 11.65 -9.17
CA GLY A 71 31.72 12.33 -9.19
C GLY A 71 30.60 11.40 -9.65
N PHE A 72 29.34 11.88 -9.64
CA PHE A 72 28.14 11.09 -9.94
C PHE A 72 27.48 11.54 -11.26
N GLY A 73 26.72 10.64 -11.90
CA GLY A 73 26.03 10.91 -13.15
C GLY A 73 26.99 11.40 -14.22
N VAL A 74 26.72 12.53 -14.85
CA VAL A 74 27.58 13.15 -15.87
C VAL A 74 28.99 13.51 -15.37
N LEU A 75 29.19 13.62 -14.07
CA LEU A 75 30.46 13.92 -13.43
C LEU A 75 31.31 12.67 -13.13
N ALA A 76 30.92 11.50 -13.58
CA ALA A 76 31.57 10.22 -13.35
C ALA A 76 33.04 10.16 -13.81
N HIS A 77 33.45 11.04 -14.74
CA HIS A 77 34.83 11.14 -15.23
C HIS A 77 35.75 11.97 -14.34
N GLN A 78 35.21 12.68 -13.34
CA GLN A 78 36.00 13.53 -12.44
C GLN A 78 36.44 12.71 -11.23
N GLN A 79 37.74 12.46 -11.13
CA GLN A 79 38.33 11.82 -9.95
C GLN A 79 38.39 12.81 -8.79
N ILE A 80 37.97 12.38 -7.60
CA ILE A 80 37.88 13.18 -6.38
C ILE A 80 39.04 12.80 -5.45
N SER A 81 39.66 13.78 -4.82
CA SER A 81 40.75 13.56 -3.88
C SER A 81 40.25 12.79 -2.64
N ARG A 82 41.13 12.02 -2.01
CA ARG A 82 40.76 11.27 -0.78
C ARG A 82 40.28 12.17 0.34
N SER A 83 40.86 13.37 0.48
CA SER A 83 40.44 14.35 1.49
C SER A 83 39.02 14.85 1.29
N ASP A 84 38.50 14.81 0.07
CA ASP A 84 37.23 15.40 -0.30
C ASP A 84 36.11 14.35 -0.42
N LEU A 85 36.41 13.05 -0.31
CA LEU A 85 35.43 11.97 -0.45
C LEU A 85 34.29 12.05 0.57
N GLU A 86 34.58 12.39 1.81
CA GLU A 86 33.53 12.55 2.84
C GLU A 86 32.64 13.74 2.54
N GLN A 87 33.22 14.87 2.13
CA GLN A 87 32.48 16.07 1.73
C GLN A 87 31.63 15.81 0.50
N LEU A 88 32.14 15.04 -0.47
CA LEU A 88 31.39 14.64 -1.66
C LEU A 88 30.13 13.85 -1.29
N GLN A 89 30.22 12.88 -0.36
CA GLN A 89 29.07 12.09 0.08
C GLN A 89 28.03 12.96 0.82
N GLU A 90 28.46 13.89 1.66
CA GLU A 90 27.58 14.85 2.33
C GLU A 90 26.89 15.77 1.33
N ASN A 91 27.65 16.38 0.41
CA ASN A 91 27.12 17.25 -0.64
C ASN A 91 26.10 16.54 -1.53
N LEU A 92 26.31 15.24 -1.79
CA LEU A 92 25.36 14.41 -2.54
C LEU A 92 23.99 14.37 -1.82
N ILE A 93 23.97 14.09 -0.52
CA ILE A 93 22.72 14.06 0.24
C ILE A 93 22.04 15.44 0.26
N LEU A 94 22.81 16.49 0.55
CA LEU A 94 22.29 17.85 0.64
C LEU A 94 21.69 18.34 -0.69
N SER A 95 22.37 18.10 -1.80
CA SER A 95 21.93 18.54 -3.13
C SER A 95 20.77 17.74 -3.70
N HIS A 96 20.51 16.52 -3.19
CA HIS A 96 19.45 15.63 -3.65
C HIS A 96 18.20 15.68 -2.76
N ALA A 97 18.24 16.27 -1.57
CA ALA A 97 17.09 16.45 -0.69
C ALA A 97 16.22 17.64 -1.14
N VAL A 98 15.63 17.53 -2.32
CA VAL A 98 14.91 18.62 -3.04
C VAL A 98 13.44 18.31 -3.28
N GLY A 99 12.87 17.34 -2.56
CA GLY A 99 11.46 16.95 -2.67
C GLY A 99 10.52 18.10 -2.30
N VAL A 100 9.31 18.06 -2.87
CA VAL A 100 8.21 19.01 -2.62
C VAL A 100 6.87 18.26 -2.51
N GLY A 101 5.80 18.97 -2.18
CA GLY A 101 4.45 18.42 -2.04
C GLY A 101 4.12 18.01 -0.60
N ASP A 102 3.17 17.10 -0.46
CA ASP A 102 2.70 16.63 0.83
C ASP A 102 3.69 15.68 1.50
N GLU A 103 3.58 15.52 2.81
CA GLU A 103 4.39 14.56 3.56
C GLU A 103 3.95 13.12 3.26
N VAL A 104 4.92 12.25 3.10
CA VAL A 104 4.70 10.81 2.96
C VAL A 104 4.16 10.23 4.26
N PRO A 105 3.12 9.37 4.23
CA PRO A 105 2.58 8.74 5.44
C PRO A 105 3.65 8.02 6.26
N ILE A 106 3.57 8.13 7.59
CA ILE A 106 4.55 7.58 8.54
C ILE A 106 4.79 6.08 8.32
N GLU A 107 3.73 5.32 8.05
CA GLU A 107 3.82 3.88 7.80
C GLU A 107 4.67 3.55 6.57
N ILE A 108 4.58 4.38 5.54
CA ILE A 108 5.39 4.24 4.31
C ILE A 108 6.85 4.61 4.61
N VAL A 109 7.11 5.68 5.36
CA VAL A 109 8.48 6.04 5.77
C VAL A 109 9.11 4.95 6.62
N ARG A 110 8.35 4.33 7.54
CA ARG A 110 8.81 3.15 8.29
C ARG A 110 9.18 1.99 7.38
N LEU A 111 8.38 1.71 6.35
CA LEU A 111 8.72 0.72 5.33
C LEU A 111 9.98 1.12 4.57
N MET A 112 10.16 2.37 4.19
CA MET A 112 11.37 2.83 3.51
C MET A 112 12.63 2.58 4.33
N LEU A 113 12.62 2.89 5.65
CA LEU A 113 13.72 2.62 6.56
C LEU A 113 14.06 1.12 6.59
N LEU A 114 13.03 0.28 6.76
CA LEU A 114 13.20 -1.17 6.83
C LEU A 114 13.69 -1.76 5.50
N LEU A 115 13.07 -1.39 4.37
CA LEU A 115 13.45 -1.92 3.06
C LEU A 115 14.83 -1.44 2.62
N LYS A 116 15.23 -0.20 2.98
CA LYS A 116 16.60 0.26 2.76
C LYS A 116 17.59 -0.55 3.59
N ALA A 117 17.30 -0.79 4.87
CA ALA A 117 18.13 -1.63 5.72
C ALA A 117 18.23 -3.07 5.19
N GLN A 118 17.11 -3.67 4.72
CA GLN A 118 17.08 -5.02 4.13
C GLN A 118 17.93 -5.10 2.86
N GLY A 119 17.79 -4.17 1.91
CA GLY A 119 18.57 -4.15 0.67
C GLY A 119 20.07 -4.02 0.94
N LEU A 120 20.45 -3.13 1.86
CA LEU A 120 21.86 -2.96 2.26
C LEU A 120 22.40 -4.20 3.01
N ALA A 121 21.55 -4.92 3.76
CA ALA A 121 21.91 -6.14 4.49
C ALA A 121 22.27 -7.32 3.58
N LEU A 122 21.93 -7.26 2.29
CA LEU A 122 22.36 -8.25 1.30
C LEU A 122 23.88 -8.24 1.09
N GLY A 123 24.57 -7.14 1.43
CA GLY A 123 26.03 -7.07 1.41
C GLY A 123 26.66 -6.75 0.04
N TYR A 124 25.88 -6.20 -0.90
CA TYR A 124 26.38 -5.77 -2.22
C TYR A 124 26.72 -4.28 -2.31
N SER A 125 26.44 -3.50 -1.26
CA SER A 125 26.51 -2.03 -1.34
C SER A 125 27.83 -1.42 -0.83
N GLY A 126 28.66 -2.19 -0.14
CA GLY A 126 29.95 -1.73 0.38
C GLY A 126 29.86 -0.65 1.46
N VAL A 127 28.77 -0.59 2.21
CA VAL A 127 28.57 0.33 3.33
C VAL A 127 29.09 -0.24 4.64
N ARG A 128 29.38 0.62 5.64
CA ARG A 128 29.65 0.15 6.99
C ARG A 128 28.38 -0.38 7.67
N VAL A 129 28.54 -1.39 8.53
CA VAL A 129 27.45 -1.91 9.38
C VAL A 129 26.74 -0.79 10.16
N LEU A 130 27.50 0.21 10.64
CA LEU A 130 27.00 1.39 11.34
C LEU A 130 25.88 2.12 10.59
N VAL A 131 25.96 2.23 9.26
CA VAL A 131 24.94 2.89 8.43
C VAL A 131 23.59 2.19 8.58
N ILE A 132 23.59 0.87 8.56
CA ILE A 132 22.36 0.07 8.68
C ILE A 132 21.86 0.09 10.13
N ASP A 133 22.76 0.06 11.10
CA ASP A 133 22.39 0.20 12.52
C ASP A 133 21.67 1.53 12.79
N TYR A 134 22.03 2.65 12.11
CA TYR A 134 21.29 3.92 12.19
C TYR A 134 19.87 3.79 11.64
N LEU A 135 19.68 3.19 10.45
CA LEU A 135 18.35 2.99 9.85
C LEU A 135 17.45 2.15 10.78
N LEU A 136 17.99 1.07 11.34
CA LEU A 136 17.25 0.21 12.27
C LEU A 136 16.97 0.92 13.61
N ARG A 137 17.91 1.74 14.11
CA ARG A 137 17.69 2.54 15.29
C ARG A 137 16.59 3.56 15.09
N PHE A 138 16.53 4.21 13.92
CA PHE A 138 15.46 5.14 13.55
C PHE A 138 14.10 4.43 13.52
N PHE A 139 14.04 3.26 12.87
CA PHE A 139 12.83 2.44 12.86
C PHE A 139 12.36 2.05 14.27
N ASN A 140 13.27 1.59 15.11
CA ASN A 140 12.96 1.06 16.44
C ASN A 140 12.55 2.13 17.45
N GLU A 141 13.04 3.37 17.30
CA GLU A 141 12.83 4.47 18.24
C GLU A 141 11.80 5.49 17.76
N ASP A 142 11.04 5.17 16.68
CA ASP A 142 10.11 6.11 16.06
C ASP A 142 10.75 7.47 15.75
N PHE A 143 11.96 7.41 15.20
CA PHE A 143 12.66 8.55 14.60
C PHE A 143 12.35 8.56 13.10
N ILE A 144 11.31 9.27 12.71
CA ILE A 144 10.74 9.20 11.35
C ILE A 144 11.17 10.42 10.55
N PRO A 145 12.03 10.26 9.53
CA PRO A 145 12.39 11.33 8.61
C PRO A 145 11.18 11.94 7.91
N ILE A 146 11.19 13.25 7.67
CA ILE A 146 10.17 13.93 6.89
C ILE A 146 10.52 13.80 5.41
N ILE A 147 9.69 13.11 4.66
CA ILE A 147 9.86 12.84 3.22
C ILE A 147 8.68 13.45 2.48
N LEU A 148 8.93 14.01 1.31
CA LEU A 148 7.92 14.66 0.49
C LEU A 148 7.56 13.81 -0.74
N THR A 149 6.32 13.92 -1.19
CA THR A 149 5.74 13.00 -2.18
C THR A 149 6.22 13.20 -3.62
N LYS A 150 6.83 14.35 -3.95
CA LYS A 150 7.22 14.72 -5.31
C LYS A 150 8.72 15.03 -5.38
N GLY A 151 9.37 14.63 -6.50
CA GLY A 151 10.79 14.92 -6.76
C GLY A 151 11.57 13.73 -7.30
N SER A 152 10.98 12.54 -7.41
CA SER A 152 11.59 11.38 -8.06
C SER A 152 11.03 11.14 -9.45
N LEU A 153 11.89 10.89 -10.42
CA LEU A 153 11.56 10.39 -11.76
C LEU A 153 11.67 8.85 -11.84
N GLY A 154 12.23 8.21 -10.81
CA GLY A 154 12.62 6.80 -10.88
C GLY A 154 13.75 6.52 -11.84
N ALA A 155 14.60 7.53 -12.12
CA ALA A 155 15.75 7.46 -13.03
C ALA A 155 16.86 6.57 -12.45
N SER A 156 17.58 7.08 -11.45
CA SER A 156 18.52 6.28 -10.64
C SER A 156 17.83 5.74 -9.39
N GLY A 157 16.60 5.27 -9.53
CA GLY A 157 15.68 4.98 -8.42
C GLY A 157 15.13 6.26 -7.79
N ASP A 158 14.92 6.22 -6.50
CA ASP A 158 14.19 7.22 -5.72
C ASP A 158 15.11 8.25 -5.05
N LEU A 159 15.99 8.92 -5.82
CA LEU A 159 17.07 9.76 -5.29
C LEU A 159 16.60 10.78 -4.26
N ALA A 160 15.65 11.67 -4.62
CA ALA A 160 15.22 12.74 -3.73
C ALA A 160 14.50 12.22 -2.45
N PRO A 161 13.53 11.29 -2.51
CA PRO A 161 12.94 10.70 -1.31
C PRO A 161 13.95 10.01 -0.41
N LEU A 162 14.93 9.28 -0.98
CA LEU A 162 15.97 8.60 -0.21
C LEU A 162 17.02 9.57 0.36
N ALA A 163 17.25 10.71 -0.30
CA ALA A 163 18.05 11.79 0.27
C ALA A 163 17.35 12.38 1.50
N HIS A 164 16.04 12.64 1.43
CA HIS A 164 15.26 13.06 2.60
C HIS A 164 15.25 11.99 3.71
N LEU A 165 15.21 10.69 3.38
CA LEU A 165 15.32 9.61 4.35
C LEU A 165 16.66 9.64 5.09
N THR A 166 17.74 9.97 4.36
CA THR A 166 19.12 9.95 4.87
C THR A 166 19.52 11.23 5.61
N LEU A 167 18.98 12.37 5.18
CA LEU A 167 19.35 13.70 5.65
C LEU A 167 19.41 13.83 7.18
N PRO A 168 18.42 13.29 7.96
CA PRO A 168 18.45 13.35 9.41
C PRO A 168 19.57 12.57 10.07
N ALA A 169 20.12 11.54 9.42
CA ALA A 169 21.27 10.82 9.95
C ALA A 169 22.54 11.68 9.99
N LEU A 170 22.63 12.69 9.12
CA LEU A 170 23.71 13.66 9.10
C LEU A 170 23.44 14.85 10.06
N GLY A 171 22.28 14.86 10.74
CA GLY A 171 21.89 15.92 11.67
C GLY A 171 21.15 17.10 11.04
N PHE A 172 20.76 17.00 9.74
CA PHE A 172 20.03 18.06 9.04
C PHE A 172 18.53 17.78 8.97
N GLY A 173 17.73 18.84 8.78
CA GLY A 173 16.29 18.76 8.62
C GLY A 173 15.53 18.46 9.91
N GLU A 174 14.31 17.99 9.74
CA GLU A 174 13.36 17.68 10.83
C GLU A 174 12.89 16.23 10.76
N VAL A 175 12.40 15.74 11.88
CA VAL A 175 11.82 14.39 12.02
C VAL A 175 10.56 14.44 12.86
N ASP A 176 9.66 13.50 12.65
CA ASP A 176 8.69 13.11 13.67
C ASP A 176 9.40 12.16 14.65
N PHE A 177 9.56 12.60 15.86
CA PHE A 177 10.18 11.81 16.92
C PHE A 177 9.16 11.51 18.00
N LYS A 178 8.66 10.27 18.00
CA LYS A 178 7.63 9.80 18.95
C LYS A 178 6.39 10.70 18.97
N GLY A 179 5.93 11.10 17.78
CA GLY A 179 4.74 11.95 17.60
C GLY A 179 4.99 13.46 17.78
N SER A 180 6.26 13.88 17.85
CA SER A 180 6.61 15.30 17.97
C SER A 180 7.59 15.73 16.87
N ARG A 181 7.30 16.83 16.19
CA ARG A 181 8.20 17.40 15.17
C ARG A 181 9.34 18.17 15.83
N ILE A 182 10.57 17.73 15.60
CA ILE A 182 11.78 18.37 16.14
C ILE A 182 12.92 18.31 15.12
N SER A 183 13.96 19.12 15.31
CA SER A 183 15.16 19.04 14.47
C SER A 183 15.86 17.69 14.62
N ALA A 184 16.39 17.19 13.52
CA ALA A 184 17.13 15.92 13.47
C ALA A 184 18.31 15.92 14.47
N LYS A 185 19.03 17.04 14.58
CA LYS A 185 20.15 17.19 15.52
C LYS A 185 19.73 16.96 16.98
N ILE A 186 18.59 17.53 17.40
CA ILE A 186 18.05 17.32 18.75
C ILE A 186 17.59 15.87 18.94
N ALA A 187 16.95 15.29 17.93
CA ALA A 187 16.49 13.90 17.99
C ALA A 187 17.66 12.91 18.10
N LEU A 188 18.75 13.11 17.34
CA LEU A 188 19.98 12.31 17.44
C LEU A 188 20.59 12.41 18.85
N GLN A 189 20.72 13.62 19.40
CA GLN A 189 21.21 13.82 20.77
C GLN A 189 20.38 13.06 21.82
N ARG A 190 19.03 13.04 21.66
CA ARG A 190 18.14 12.29 22.57
C ARG A 190 18.34 10.78 22.47
N LEU A 191 18.78 10.27 21.32
CA LEU A 191 19.12 8.87 21.10
C LEU A 191 20.55 8.52 21.51
N GLY A 192 21.37 9.52 21.90
CA GLY A 192 22.80 9.34 22.16
C GLY A 192 23.61 9.03 20.90
N LEU A 193 23.14 9.50 19.73
CA LEU A 193 23.78 9.31 18.43
C LEU A 193 24.45 10.61 17.97
N GLU A 194 25.67 10.48 17.46
CA GLU A 194 26.35 11.58 16.78
C GLU A 194 25.90 11.66 15.31
N PRO A 195 25.91 12.84 14.68
CA PRO A 195 25.70 12.92 13.22
C PRO A 195 26.63 11.99 12.44
N LEU A 196 26.06 11.19 11.56
CA LEU A 196 26.80 10.19 10.76
C LEU A 196 27.69 10.90 9.73
N ARG A 197 28.99 10.60 9.75
CA ARG A 197 29.92 11.00 8.71
C ARG A 197 30.02 9.89 7.67
N LEU A 198 29.57 10.18 6.46
CA LEU A 198 29.56 9.21 5.37
C LEU A 198 30.96 9.00 4.80
N LYS A 199 31.29 7.75 4.51
CA LYS A 199 32.51 7.33 3.84
C LYS A 199 32.26 7.06 2.35
N ALA A 200 33.32 6.82 1.58
CA ALA A 200 33.24 6.49 0.17
C ALA A 200 32.10 5.49 -0.13
N LYS A 201 31.30 5.75 -1.15
CA LYS A 201 30.14 5.00 -1.61
C LYS A 201 28.88 5.05 -0.71
N GLU A 202 28.97 5.41 0.56
CA GLU A 202 27.82 5.33 1.50
C GLU A 202 26.68 6.29 1.15
N GLY A 203 26.99 7.51 0.71
CA GLY A 203 25.98 8.46 0.26
C GLY A 203 25.20 7.94 -0.94
N LEU A 204 25.91 7.46 -1.96
CA LEU A 204 25.26 6.88 -3.14
C LEU A 204 24.45 5.63 -2.79
N ALA A 205 24.96 4.71 -1.98
CA ALA A 205 24.24 3.51 -1.57
C ALA A 205 22.95 3.83 -0.79
N LEU A 206 22.94 4.92 -0.03
CA LEU A 206 21.76 5.34 0.73
C LEU A 206 20.67 5.94 -0.14
N ILE A 207 21.00 6.70 -1.20
CA ILE A 207 20.01 7.38 -2.03
C ILE A 207 19.65 6.64 -3.32
N ASN A 208 20.49 5.71 -3.78
CA ASN A 208 20.25 4.92 -4.98
C ASN A 208 19.39 3.69 -4.66
N GLY A 209 18.35 3.45 -5.45
CA GLY A 209 17.45 2.31 -5.27
C GLY A 209 15.97 2.66 -5.27
N THR A 210 15.11 1.66 -5.10
CA THR A 210 13.66 1.71 -5.35
C THR A 210 12.81 1.71 -4.08
N GLN A 211 13.37 2.06 -2.91
CA GLN A 211 12.71 1.84 -1.62
C GLN A 211 11.49 2.74 -1.36
N PHE A 212 11.40 3.91 -2.02
CA PHE A 212 10.18 4.72 -1.97
C PHE A 212 9.03 4.02 -2.72
N MET A 213 9.26 3.66 -3.99
CA MET A 213 8.28 2.93 -4.79
C MET A 213 7.88 1.60 -4.13
N SER A 214 8.86 0.83 -3.64
CA SER A 214 8.64 -0.45 -2.95
C SER A 214 7.84 -0.30 -1.67
N ALA A 215 8.07 0.75 -0.88
CA ALA A 215 7.33 1.01 0.35
C ALA A 215 5.86 1.35 0.07
N TYR A 216 5.59 2.18 -0.94
CA TYR A 216 4.23 2.42 -1.42
C TYR A 216 3.57 1.14 -1.93
N ALA A 217 4.29 0.34 -2.73
CA ALA A 217 3.80 -0.93 -3.27
C ALA A 217 3.37 -1.88 -2.14
N VAL A 218 4.22 -2.11 -1.15
CA VAL A 218 3.92 -2.96 0.02
C VAL A 218 2.72 -2.43 0.78
N TYR A 219 2.69 -1.13 1.08
CA TYR A 219 1.59 -0.51 1.81
C TYR A 219 0.26 -0.65 1.07
N CYS A 220 0.24 -0.39 -0.24
CA CYS A 220 -0.94 -0.55 -1.08
C CYS A 220 -1.36 -2.02 -1.18
N LEU A 221 -0.44 -2.97 -1.38
CA LEU A 221 -0.78 -4.40 -1.45
C LEU A 221 -1.43 -4.91 -0.16
N ILE A 222 -0.95 -4.49 1.01
CA ILE A 222 -1.56 -4.82 2.29
C ILE A 222 -3.02 -4.34 2.35
N ARG A 223 -3.31 -3.13 1.84
CA ARG A 223 -4.66 -2.55 1.82
C ARG A 223 -5.54 -3.19 0.75
N ILE A 224 -5.00 -3.42 -0.45
CA ILE A 224 -5.74 -4.01 -1.57
C ILE A 224 -6.19 -5.43 -1.25
N GLN A 225 -5.41 -6.23 -0.53
CA GLN A 225 -5.84 -7.56 -0.11
C GLN A 225 -7.15 -7.51 0.70
N LEU A 226 -7.23 -6.59 1.65
CA LEU A 226 -8.44 -6.38 2.45
C LEU A 226 -9.57 -5.76 1.62
N LEU A 227 -9.23 -4.82 0.74
CA LEU A 227 -10.18 -4.14 -0.15
C LEU A 227 -10.88 -5.14 -1.08
N LEU A 228 -10.17 -6.10 -1.67
CA LEU A 228 -10.76 -7.13 -2.53
C LEU A 228 -11.74 -8.05 -1.79
N ALA A 229 -11.42 -8.42 -0.55
CA ALA A 229 -12.36 -9.18 0.30
C ALA A 229 -13.60 -8.33 0.69
N THR A 230 -13.37 -7.05 0.97
CA THR A 230 -14.45 -6.09 1.26
C THR A 230 -15.36 -5.88 0.05
N ALA A 231 -14.80 -5.84 -1.16
CA ALA A 231 -15.56 -5.71 -2.40
C ALA A 231 -16.50 -6.90 -2.65
N ASP A 232 -16.02 -8.14 -2.41
CA ASP A 232 -16.87 -9.32 -2.51
C ASP A 232 -17.99 -9.30 -1.49
N LEU A 233 -17.69 -8.88 -0.27
CA LEU A 233 -18.70 -8.73 0.80
C LEU A 233 -19.75 -7.68 0.44
N ALA A 234 -19.33 -6.51 -0.07
CA ALA A 234 -20.23 -5.45 -0.52
C ALA A 234 -21.12 -5.94 -1.67
N ALA A 235 -20.55 -6.66 -2.64
CA ALA A 235 -21.30 -7.25 -3.75
C ALA A 235 -22.34 -8.28 -3.25
N ALA A 236 -22.00 -9.11 -2.26
CA ALA A 236 -22.94 -10.08 -1.68
C ALA A 236 -24.08 -9.37 -0.92
N MET A 237 -23.77 -8.34 -0.13
CA MET A 237 -24.76 -7.52 0.57
C MET A 237 -25.70 -6.82 -0.42
N THR A 238 -25.15 -6.21 -1.46
CA THR A 238 -25.97 -5.56 -2.50
C THR A 238 -26.84 -6.57 -3.25
N LEU A 239 -26.27 -7.73 -3.64
CA LEU A 239 -27.02 -8.78 -4.34
C LEU A 239 -28.27 -9.19 -3.55
N GLU A 240 -28.14 -9.46 -2.27
CA GLU A 240 -29.28 -9.88 -1.46
C GLU A 240 -30.25 -8.73 -1.23
N SER A 241 -29.77 -7.50 -1.03
CA SER A 241 -30.61 -6.32 -0.83
C SER A 241 -31.51 -6.00 -2.04
N ILE A 242 -31.06 -6.33 -3.24
CA ILE A 242 -31.85 -6.15 -4.48
C ILE A 242 -32.53 -7.45 -4.95
N ARG A 243 -32.54 -8.49 -4.14
CA ARG A 243 -33.04 -9.82 -4.51
C ARG A 243 -32.45 -10.30 -5.84
N GLY A 244 -31.12 -10.28 -5.93
CA GLY A 244 -30.37 -10.74 -7.08
C GLY A 244 -30.22 -12.26 -7.11
N SER A 245 -29.86 -12.82 -8.27
CA SER A 245 -29.68 -14.26 -8.47
C SER A 245 -28.27 -14.73 -8.11
N ALA A 246 -28.17 -15.85 -7.38
CA ALA A 246 -26.90 -16.53 -7.13
C ALA A 246 -26.44 -17.43 -8.30
N ALA A 247 -27.25 -17.62 -9.34
CA ALA A 247 -26.93 -18.47 -10.48
C ALA A 247 -25.59 -18.12 -11.18
N PRO A 248 -25.20 -16.83 -11.33
CA PRO A 248 -23.91 -16.47 -11.93
C PRO A 248 -22.68 -16.97 -11.18
N PHE A 249 -22.80 -17.39 -9.94
CA PHE A 249 -21.68 -17.89 -9.11
C PHE A 249 -21.56 -19.41 -9.12
N ASN A 250 -22.37 -20.14 -9.95
CA ASN A 250 -22.29 -21.60 -10.07
C ASN A 250 -20.90 -22.03 -10.54
N ALA A 251 -20.30 -23.01 -9.87
CA ALA A 251 -18.91 -23.45 -10.12
C ALA A 251 -18.67 -23.82 -11.59
N ARG A 252 -19.62 -24.51 -12.24
CA ARG A 252 -19.51 -24.95 -13.64
C ARG A 252 -19.29 -23.81 -14.63
N ILE A 253 -19.81 -22.60 -14.36
CA ILE A 253 -19.59 -21.42 -15.20
C ILE A 253 -18.11 -21.04 -15.18
N HIS A 254 -17.49 -21.12 -14.00
CA HIS A 254 -16.11 -20.69 -13.79
C HIS A 254 -15.09 -21.78 -14.14
N GLU A 255 -15.50 -23.06 -14.10
CA GLU A 255 -14.74 -24.18 -14.66
C GLU A 255 -14.64 -24.10 -16.18
N ALA A 256 -15.70 -23.60 -16.85
CA ALA A 256 -15.69 -23.36 -18.30
C ALA A 256 -14.77 -22.18 -18.73
N ARG A 257 -14.41 -21.28 -17.80
CA ARG A 257 -13.49 -20.17 -18.02
C ARG A 257 -12.61 -19.96 -16.78
N PRO A 258 -11.56 -20.77 -16.59
CA PRO A 258 -10.89 -20.97 -15.30
C PRO A 258 -9.79 -19.95 -14.99
N HIS A 259 -10.08 -18.64 -15.08
CA HIS A 259 -9.19 -17.61 -14.52
C HIS A 259 -9.16 -17.75 -13.00
N PRO A 260 -7.98 -17.84 -12.36
CA PRO A 260 -7.88 -18.13 -10.93
C PRO A 260 -8.66 -17.14 -10.04
N GLY A 261 -8.54 -15.85 -10.29
CA GLY A 261 -9.27 -14.82 -9.56
C GLY A 261 -10.79 -14.93 -9.74
N GLN A 262 -11.28 -15.25 -10.96
CA GLN A 262 -12.69 -15.44 -11.24
C GLN A 262 -13.26 -16.64 -10.48
N VAL A 263 -12.58 -17.78 -10.50
CA VAL A 263 -12.95 -19.00 -9.77
C VAL A 263 -13.02 -18.70 -8.26
N ARG A 264 -11.99 -18.00 -7.75
CA ARG A 264 -11.90 -17.62 -6.33
C ARG A 264 -13.05 -16.70 -5.91
N THR A 265 -13.32 -15.63 -6.66
CA THR A 265 -14.40 -14.68 -6.36
C THR A 265 -15.76 -15.39 -6.33
N ALA A 266 -16.05 -16.25 -7.31
CA ALA A 266 -17.30 -17.01 -7.34
C ALA A 266 -17.45 -17.95 -6.13
N ALA A 267 -16.37 -18.57 -5.67
CA ALA A 267 -16.36 -19.39 -4.48
C ALA A 267 -16.67 -18.57 -3.21
N ILE A 268 -16.05 -17.40 -3.07
CA ILE A 268 -16.31 -16.47 -1.96
C ILE A 268 -17.78 -16.01 -1.94
N MET A 269 -18.33 -15.65 -3.10
CA MET A 269 -19.75 -15.26 -3.20
C MET A 269 -20.67 -16.39 -2.71
N ARG A 270 -20.46 -17.63 -3.16
CA ARG A 270 -21.24 -18.78 -2.67
C ARG A 270 -21.11 -18.98 -1.16
N GLN A 271 -19.91 -18.78 -0.61
CA GLN A 271 -19.62 -18.91 0.82
C GLN A 271 -20.38 -17.85 1.63
N LEU A 272 -20.34 -16.58 1.21
CA LEU A 272 -21.03 -15.46 1.88
C LEU A 272 -22.55 -15.62 1.88
N LEU A 273 -23.12 -16.14 0.78
CA LEU A 273 -24.57 -16.32 0.56
C LEU A 273 -25.13 -17.59 1.19
N THR A 274 -24.31 -18.41 1.88
CA THR A 274 -24.75 -19.68 2.49
C THR A 274 -25.85 -19.43 3.53
N GLY A 275 -26.97 -20.14 3.38
CA GLY A 275 -28.07 -20.12 4.34
C GLY A 275 -29.01 -18.91 4.21
N SER A 276 -28.98 -18.22 3.07
CA SER A 276 -29.91 -17.13 2.76
C SER A 276 -31.37 -17.61 2.69
N GLU A 277 -32.27 -16.85 3.31
CA GLU A 277 -33.73 -16.97 3.16
C GLU A 277 -34.23 -16.06 2.02
N ILE A 278 -33.47 -15.03 1.67
CA ILE A 278 -33.79 -14.06 0.60
C ILE A 278 -33.72 -14.73 -0.76
N LEU A 279 -32.65 -15.49 -1.05
CA LEU A 279 -32.45 -16.12 -2.35
C LEU A 279 -33.62 -17.05 -2.77
N PRO A 280 -34.11 -17.97 -1.92
CA PRO A 280 -35.25 -18.82 -2.29
C PRO A 280 -36.59 -18.08 -2.31
N SER A 281 -36.71 -16.90 -1.68
CA SER A 281 -37.96 -16.15 -1.60
C SER A 281 -38.45 -15.56 -2.92
N HIS A 282 -37.63 -15.57 -3.97
CA HIS A 282 -37.95 -14.96 -5.27
C HIS A 282 -37.52 -15.82 -6.48
N LEU A 283 -37.50 -17.14 -6.34
CA LEU A 283 -37.11 -18.06 -7.42
C LEU A 283 -38.04 -17.94 -8.66
N ASP A 284 -39.29 -17.60 -8.44
CA ASP A 284 -40.30 -17.47 -9.51
C ASP A 284 -40.49 -16.01 -9.99
N CYS A 285 -39.52 -15.13 -9.72
CA CYS A 285 -39.62 -13.74 -10.15
C CYS A 285 -39.49 -13.62 -11.69
N PRO A 286 -40.18 -12.65 -12.34
CA PRO A 286 -40.13 -12.47 -13.81
C PRO A 286 -38.80 -11.91 -14.32
N LYS A 287 -37.87 -11.57 -13.43
CA LYS A 287 -36.56 -11.04 -13.80
C LYS A 287 -35.67 -12.12 -14.42
N VAL A 288 -35.42 -12.01 -15.73
CA VAL A 288 -34.65 -13.01 -16.47
C VAL A 288 -33.16 -13.01 -16.08
N GLN A 289 -32.57 -11.83 -15.86
CA GLN A 289 -31.16 -11.67 -15.55
C GLN A 289 -30.90 -10.40 -14.73
N ASP A 290 -29.88 -10.46 -13.84
CA ASP A 290 -29.35 -9.29 -13.17
C ASP A 290 -28.52 -8.41 -14.08
N PRO A 291 -28.36 -7.12 -13.80
CA PRO A 291 -27.37 -6.26 -14.44
C PRO A 291 -25.95 -6.78 -14.27
N TYR A 292 -25.04 -6.34 -15.14
CA TYR A 292 -23.64 -6.79 -15.14
C TYR A 292 -22.91 -6.47 -13.84
N SER A 293 -23.26 -5.38 -13.17
CA SER A 293 -22.66 -5.02 -11.88
C SER A 293 -22.90 -6.06 -10.76
N ILE A 294 -23.89 -6.93 -10.94
CA ILE A 294 -24.15 -8.10 -10.08
C ILE A 294 -23.63 -9.37 -10.75
N ARG A 295 -24.08 -9.66 -11.97
CA ARG A 295 -23.83 -10.92 -12.68
C ARG A 295 -22.36 -11.12 -13.03
N CYS A 296 -21.61 -10.05 -13.32
CA CYS A 296 -20.20 -10.10 -13.72
C CYS A 296 -19.21 -9.82 -12.58
N VAL A 297 -19.65 -9.87 -11.32
CA VAL A 297 -18.76 -9.73 -10.15
C VAL A 297 -17.58 -10.70 -10.22
N PRO A 298 -17.72 -12.01 -10.54
CA PRO A 298 -16.57 -12.90 -10.62
C PRO A 298 -15.56 -12.51 -11.69
N GLN A 299 -16.01 -11.99 -12.80
CA GLN A 299 -15.13 -11.61 -13.93
C GLN A 299 -14.35 -10.33 -13.61
N VAL A 300 -14.99 -9.32 -13.01
CA VAL A 300 -14.38 -8.02 -12.72
C VAL A 300 -13.49 -8.10 -11.47
N HIS A 301 -14.02 -8.58 -10.35
CA HIS A 301 -13.23 -8.74 -9.13
C HIS A 301 -12.11 -9.76 -9.31
N GLY A 302 -12.38 -10.82 -10.11
CA GLY A 302 -11.38 -11.84 -10.43
C GLY A 302 -10.20 -11.29 -11.20
N ALA A 303 -10.44 -10.44 -12.21
CA ALA A 303 -9.37 -9.77 -12.96
C ALA A 303 -8.49 -8.90 -12.04
N ALA A 304 -9.10 -8.16 -11.10
CA ALA A 304 -8.36 -7.38 -10.11
C ALA A 304 -7.54 -8.28 -9.16
N ARG A 305 -8.04 -9.47 -8.78
CA ARG A 305 -7.29 -10.46 -7.99
C ARG A 305 -6.08 -11.02 -8.73
N ASP A 306 -6.22 -11.29 -10.03
CA ASP A 306 -5.11 -11.80 -10.85
C ASP A 306 -4.04 -10.71 -11.03
N ALA A 307 -4.43 -9.43 -11.21
CA ALA A 307 -3.52 -8.29 -11.21
C ALA A 307 -2.78 -8.14 -9.86
N TYR A 308 -3.52 -8.25 -8.74
CA TYR A 308 -2.93 -8.26 -7.40
C TYR A 308 -1.90 -9.37 -7.22
N ALA A 309 -2.23 -10.60 -7.63
CA ALA A 309 -1.32 -11.74 -7.49
C ALA A 309 -0.03 -11.56 -8.32
N HIS A 310 -0.13 -10.95 -9.50
CA HIS A 310 1.05 -10.62 -10.31
C HIS A 310 1.92 -9.57 -9.61
N ALA A 311 1.33 -8.45 -9.18
CA ALA A 311 2.05 -7.39 -8.50
C ALA A 311 2.70 -7.86 -7.18
N HIS A 312 2.00 -8.70 -6.42
CA HIS A 312 2.51 -9.29 -5.19
C HIS A 312 3.84 -10.04 -5.42
N ARG A 313 3.91 -10.89 -6.47
CA ARG A 313 5.14 -11.61 -6.83
C ARG A 313 6.29 -10.67 -7.21
N VAL A 314 6.01 -9.63 -8.01
CA VAL A 314 7.04 -8.67 -8.43
C VAL A 314 7.59 -7.91 -7.23
N VAL A 315 6.71 -7.45 -6.33
CA VAL A 315 7.10 -6.69 -5.14
C VAL A 315 7.89 -7.57 -4.17
N GLU A 316 7.53 -8.86 -3.98
CA GLU A 316 8.31 -9.75 -3.11
C GLU A 316 9.73 -10.01 -3.63
N ILE A 317 9.96 -10.01 -4.94
CA ILE A 317 11.32 -10.04 -5.51
C ILE A 317 12.04 -8.72 -5.20
N GLU A 318 11.40 -7.59 -5.47
CA GLU A 318 12.03 -6.27 -5.36
C GLU A 318 12.47 -5.93 -3.94
N ILE A 319 11.64 -6.20 -2.93
CA ILE A 319 11.96 -5.90 -1.52
C ILE A 319 13.11 -6.74 -0.96
N ASN A 320 13.54 -7.78 -1.68
CA ASN A 320 14.67 -8.65 -1.35
C ASN A 320 15.82 -8.53 -2.34
N SER A 321 15.85 -7.45 -3.13
CA SER A 321 16.86 -7.21 -4.16
C SER A 321 17.85 -6.11 -3.77
N ALA A 322 19.07 -6.20 -4.29
CA ALA A 322 20.05 -5.12 -4.25
C ALA A 322 19.77 -4.17 -5.41
N THR A 323 19.27 -2.98 -5.08
CA THR A 323 18.76 -2.00 -6.04
C THR A 323 19.60 -0.72 -6.11
N ASP A 324 20.83 -0.75 -5.60
CA ASP A 324 21.81 0.34 -5.76
C ASP A 324 22.83 0.04 -6.88
N ASN A 325 23.75 0.96 -7.11
CA ASN A 325 24.81 0.87 -8.10
C ASN A 325 26.02 1.71 -7.69
N PRO A 326 27.25 1.24 -7.94
CA PRO A 326 27.63 -0.09 -8.42
C PRO A 326 27.49 -1.16 -7.35
N LEU A 327 27.38 -2.43 -7.76
CA LEU A 327 27.34 -3.57 -6.85
C LEU A 327 28.75 -4.12 -6.60
N VAL A 328 28.99 -4.48 -5.33
CA VAL A 328 30.25 -5.03 -4.84
C VAL A 328 30.07 -6.53 -4.62
N PHE A 329 30.74 -7.35 -5.39
CA PHE A 329 30.67 -8.80 -5.31
C PHE A 329 31.72 -9.37 -4.37
N ARG A 330 31.46 -10.56 -3.84
CA ARG A 330 32.29 -11.18 -2.82
C ARG A 330 33.71 -11.49 -3.32
N GLU A 331 33.83 -11.76 -4.60
CA GLU A 331 35.09 -12.07 -5.30
C GLU A 331 35.98 -10.84 -5.48
N GLY A 332 35.49 -9.65 -5.16
CA GLY A 332 36.22 -8.37 -5.31
C GLY A 332 35.81 -7.56 -6.52
N ASP A 333 34.94 -8.09 -7.38
CA ASP A 333 34.44 -7.37 -8.54
C ASP A 333 33.48 -6.25 -8.14
N ILE A 334 33.61 -5.10 -8.83
CA ILE A 334 32.64 -4.00 -8.73
C ILE A 334 32.04 -3.79 -10.11
N LEU A 335 30.74 -4.02 -10.21
CA LEU A 335 30.02 -3.97 -11.48
C LEU A 335 28.96 -2.87 -11.46
N SER A 336 28.98 -2.03 -12.49
CA SER A 336 27.96 -1.01 -12.71
C SER A 336 26.86 -1.54 -13.62
N GLY A 337 25.60 -1.40 -13.21
CA GLY A 337 24.42 -1.85 -13.93
C GLY A 337 23.24 -0.92 -13.70
N GLY A 338 22.02 -1.40 -13.94
CA GLY A 338 20.78 -0.65 -13.86
C GLY A 338 19.77 -1.14 -12.81
N ASN A 339 20.21 -1.83 -11.75
CA ASN A 339 19.29 -2.41 -10.75
C ASN A 339 18.46 -1.37 -9.97
N PHE A 340 18.84 -0.11 -10.05
CA PHE A 340 18.07 1.00 -9.51
C PHE A 340 16.87 1.39 -10.38
N HIS A 341 16.77 0.90 -11.62
CA HIS A 341 15.69 1.32 -12.51
C HIS A 341 14.33 0.82 -12.04
N GLY A 342 13.40 1.76 -11.82
CA GLY A 342 12.11 1.47 -11.21
C GLY A 342 11.05 0.86 -12.12
N GLU A 343 11.36 0.52 -13.38
CA GLU A 343 10.40 0.05 -14.38
C GLU A 343 9.59 -1.17 -13.93
N PRO A 344 10.16 -2.22 -13.31
CA PRO A 344 9.39 -3.36 -12.84
C PRO A 344 8.28 -2.98 -11.86
N LEU A 345 8.55 -1.96 -11.00
CA LEU A 345 7.56 -1.44 -10.07
C LEU A 345 6.57 -0.49 -10.75
N ALA A 346 7.05 0.42 -11.61
CA ALA A 346 6.22 1.41 -12.29
C ALA A 346 5.06 0.75 -13.05
N LEU A 347 5.37 -0.27 -13.85
CA LEU A 347 4.38 -1.00 -14.64
C LEU A 347 3.32 -1.67 -13.76
N ILE A 348 3.73 -2.38 -12.70
CA ILE A 348 2.75 -3.10 -11.86
C ILE A 348 1.93 -2.16 -10.97
N LEU A 349 2.46 -1.00 -10.58
CA LEU A 349 1.75 -0.01 -9.79
C LEU A 349 0.65 0.67 -10.62
N ASP A 350 0.93 1.01 -11.89
CA ASP A 350 -0.10 1.51 -12.81
C ASP A 350 -1.12 0.43 -13.18
N TYR A 351 -0.70 -0.82 -13.39
CA TYR A 351 -1.60 -1.93 -13.61
C TYR A 351 -2.54 -2.16 -12.41
N LEU A 352 -2.02 -2.06 -11.18
CA LEU A 352 -2.84 -2.13 -9.97
C LEU A 352 -3.81 -0.95 -9.85
N ALA A 353 -3.38 0.27 -10.21
CA ALA A 353 -4.25 1.44 -10.19
C ALA A 353 -5.47 1.24 -11.10
N ILE A 354 -5.27 0.70 -12.32
CA ILE A 354 -6.34 0.33 -13.25
C ILE A 354 -7.26 -0.72 -12.61
N ALA A 355 -6.69 -1.80 -12.07
CA ALA A 355 -7.46 -2.90 -11.50
C ALA A 355 -8.30 -2.48 -10.28
N VAL A 356 -7.76 -1.63 -9.41
CA VAL A 356 -8.47 -1.12 -8.23
C VAL A 356 -9.53 -0.09 -8.61
N ALA A 357 -9.29 0.74 -9.64
CA ALA A 357 -10.29 1.67 -10.17
C ALA A 357 -11.54 0.92 -10.69
N GLU A 358 -11.38 -0.25 -11.30
CA GLU A 358 -12.51 -1.08 -11.75
C GLU A 358 -13.33 -1.65 -10.59
N ILE A 359 -12.71 -1.93 -9.44
CA ILE A 359 -13.46 -2.29 -8.22
C ILE A 359 -14.37 -1.13 -7.76
N ALA A 360 -13.86 0.11 -7.78
CA ALA A 360 -14.68 1.28 -7.46
C ALA A 360 -15.80 1.49 -8.50
N SER A 361 -15.49 1.32 -9.78
CA SER A 361 -16.44 1.49 -10.88
C SER A 361 -17.64 0.54 -10.77
N ILE A 362 -17.39 -0.75 -10.59
CA ILE A 362 -18.47 -1.74 -10.45
C ILE A 362 -19.26 -1.57 -9.14
N SER A 363 -18.60 -1.15 -8.06
CA SER A 363 -19.22 -0.84 -6.76
C SER A 363 -20.19 0.33 -6.89
N GLU A 364 -19.77 1.41 -7.53
CA GLU A 364 -20.63 2.59 -7.76
C GLU A 364 -21.85 2.24 -8.63
N ARG A 365 -21.70 1.38 -9.64
CA ARG A 365 -22.85 0.89 -10.43
C ARG A 365 -23.84 0.11 -9.58
N ARG A 366 -23.40 -0.69 -8.63
CA ARG A 366 -24.29 -1.39 -7.69
C ARG A 366 -24.99 -0.42 -6.74
N LEU A 367 -24.28 0.60 -6.28
CA LEU A 367 -24.89 1.67 -5.47
C LEU A 367 -25.99 2.39 -6.25
N TYR A 368 -25.72 2.82 -7.48
CA TYR A 368 -26.72 3.43 -8.36
C TYR A 368 -27.95 2.52 -8.55
N LEU A 369 -27.73 1.21 -8.73
CA LEU A 369 -28.78 0.22 -8.90
C LEU A 369 -29.71 0.15 -7.66
N MET A 370 -29.16 0.16 -6.45
CA MET A 370 -29.97 0.15 -5.21
C MET A 370 -30.84 1.39 -5.04
N LEU A 371 -30.39 2.56 -5.55
CA LEU A 371 -31.12 3.82 -5.39
C LEU A 371 -32.24 4.02 -6.40
N GLY A 372 -32.22 3.32 -7.52
CA GLY A 372 -33.17 3.48 -8.63
C GLY A 372 -34.59 3.01 -8.32
N GLY A 373 -34.79 2.33 -7.20
CA GLY A 373 -36.11 1.83 -6.80
C GLY A 373 -36.65 0.81 -7.80
N ASP A 374 -37.77 1.12 -8.42
CA ASP A 374 -38.58 0.21 -9.25
C ASP A 374 -38.01 -0.13 -10.65
N THR A 375 -36.82 0.31 -11.00
CA THR A 375 -36.27 0.16 -12.38
C THR A 375 -36.06 -1.29 -12.81
N LEU A 376 -36.18 -2.27 -11.92
CA LEU A 376 -35.99 -3.70 -12.18
C LEU A 376 -37.28 -4.54 -12.03
N GLY A 377 -38.44 -3.89 -11.94
CA GLY A 377 -39.75 -4.55 -12.15
C GLY A 377 -40.40 -5.19 -10.94
N GLU A 378 -39.70 -5.48 -9.85
CA GLU A 378 -40.26 -6.05 -8.62
C GLU A 378 -39.53 -5.66 -7.32
N LEU A 379 -38.50 -4.85 -7.42
CA LEU A 379 -37.77 -4.37 -6.27
C LEU A 379 -38.59 -3.33 -5.52
N LYS A 380 -39.16 -3.69 -4.40
CA LYS A 380 -39.86 -2.78 -3.51
C LYS A 380 -38.91 -2.04 -2.54
N LEU A 381 -37.69 -1.75 -2.97
CA LEU A 381 -36.86 -0.82 -2.22
C LEU A 381 -37.41 0.59 -2.39
N PRO A 382 -37.54 1.38 -1.33
CA PRO A 382 -37.91 2.78 -1.48
C PRO A 382 -36.85 3.51 -2.31
N ARG A 383 -37.28 4.44 -3.17
CA ARG A 383 -36.37 5.30 -3.92
C ARG A 383 -35.39 5.97 -2.96
N LEU A 384 -34.12 6.07 -3.38
CA LEU A 384 -33.05 6.66 -2.57
C LEU A 384 -32.87 6.01 -1.18
N LEU A 385 -33.37 4.77 -1.00
CA LEU A 385 -33.33 4.00 0.25
C LEU A 385 -33.94 4.75 1.44
N MET A 386 -34.99 5.55 1.19
CA MET A 386 -35.63 6.37 2.18
C MET A 386 -37.16 6.30 2.05
N LYS A 387 -37.86 6.18 3.18
CA LYS A 387 -39.30 6.46 3.24
C LYS A 387 -39.51 7.97 3.05
N ASP A 388 -40.64 8.44 2.69
CA ASP A 388 -40.98 9.87 2.55
C ASP A 388 -39.96 10.68 1.70
N THR A 389 -39.62 10.15 0.52
CA THR A 389 -38.79 10.88 -0.47
C THR A 389 -39.52 12.14 -0.93
N GLY A 390 -38.76 13.24 -1.06
CA GLY A 390 -39.29 14.59 -1.29
C GLY A 390 -39.05 15.47 -0.08
N LEU A 391 -39.48 15.04 1.11
CA LEU A 391 -39.05 15.65 2.37
C LEU A 391 -37.58 15.26 2.66
N ASN A 392 -37.23 14.00 2.38
CA ASN A 392 -35.87 13.45 2.54
C ASN A 392 -35.22 13.21 1.18
N SER A 393 -33.94 13.52 1.06
CA SER A 393 -33.07 13.22 -0.10
C SER A 393 -32.42 11.84 0.01
N GLY A 394 -32.33 11.27 1.22
CA GLY A 394 -31.77 9.96 1.49
C GLY A 394 -30.35 9.78 0.99
N PHE A 395 -30.09 8.63 0.36
CA PHE A 395 -28.75 8.25 -0.09
C PHE A 395 -28.33 8.85 -1.46
N MET A 396 -29.06 9.87 -1.96
CA MET A 396 -28.75 10.51 -3.23
C MET A 396 -27.33 11.11 -3.25
N LEU A 397 -26.98 11.94 -2.26
CA LEU A 397 -25.66 12.61 -2.21
C LEU A 397 -24.50 11.66 -1.82
N PRO A 398 -24.65 10.65 -0.96
CA PRO A 398 -23.67 9.58 -0.84
C PRO A 398 -23.28 8.93 -2.18
N GLN A 399 -24.25 8.67 -3.07
CA GLN A 399 -23.97 8.14 -4.41
C GLN A 399 -23.19 9.15 -5.26
N TYR A 400 -23.52 10.45 -5.21
CA TYR A 400 -22.76 11.48 -5.92
C TYR A 400 -21.31 11.52 -5.47
N THR A 401 -21.04 11.35 -4.18
CA THR A 401 -19.68 11.24 -3.64
C THR A 401 -18.96 10.04 -4.23
N ALA A 402 -19.61 8.86 -4.25
CA ALA A 402 -19.02 7.66 -4.84
C ALA A 402 -18.74 7.83 -6.35
N ALA A 403 -19.65 8.46 -7.10
CA ALA A 403 -19.49 8.73 -8.52
C ALA A 403 -18.33 9.72 -8.79
N ALA A 404 -18.19 10.77 -7.95
CA ALA A 404 -17.09 11.73 -8.06
C ALA A 404 -15.73 11.07 -7.84
N LEU A 405 -15.60 10.22 -6.79
CA LEU A 405 -14.38 9.47 -6.51
C LEU A 405 -14.03 8.45 -7.60
N THR A 406 -15.05 7.81 -8.18
CA THR A 406 -14.87 6.90 -9.32
C THR A 406 -14.38 7.65 -10.57
N SER A 407 -14.89 8.86 -10.80
CA SER A 407 -14.42 9.72 -11.90
C SER A 407 -12.98 10.20 -11.67
N GLU A 408 -12.60 10.53 -10.45
CA GLU A 408 -11.21 10.87 -10.10
C GLU A 408 -10.28 9.68 -10.31
N ASN A 409 -10.69 8.48 -9.92
CA ASN A 409 -9.93 7.25 -10.17
C ASN A 409 -9.62 7.02 -11.64
N LYS A 410 -10.53 7.38 -12.57
CA LYS A 410 -10.27 7.31 -14.01
C LYS A 410 -9.05 8.16 -14.40
N ILE A 411 -8.91 9.36 -13.82
CA ILE A 411 -7.77 10.26 -14.09
C ILE A 411 -6.50 9.67 -13.47
N LEU A 412 -6.59 9.22 -12.21
CA LEU A 412 -5.46 8.65 -11.48
C LEU A 412 -4.99 7.31 -12.06
N ALA A 413 -5.86 6.54 -12.71
CA ALA A 413 -5.51 5.29 -13.37
C ALA A 413 -4.78 5.48 -14.71
N HIS A 414 -4.66 6.72 -15.22
CA HIS A 414 -3.85 6.96 -16.42
C HIS A 414 -2.38 6.60 -16.13
N PRO A 415 -1.74 5.69 -16.90
CA PRO A 415 -0.39 5.22 -16.61
C PRO A 415 0.65 6.35 -16.63
N ALA A 416 1.48 6.43 -15.60
CA ALA A 416 2.65 7.31 -15.58
C ALA A 416 3.88 6.62 -16.16
N SER A 417 3.94 5.29 -16.07
CA SER A 417 5.04 4.45 -16.56
C SER A 417 5.23 4.46 -18.08
N VAL A 418 4.28 5.03 -18.84
CA VAL A 418 4.41 5.19 -20.31
C VAL A 418 5.09 6.50 -20.69
N ASP A 419 5.46 7.34 -19.72
CA ASP A 419 6.18 8.60 -19.92
C ASP A 419 7.65 8.47 -19.55
N SER A 420 8.50 9.24 -20.22
CA SER A 420 9.95 9.30 -19.94
C SER A 420 10.50 10.66 -20.32
N ILE A 421 11.14 11.34 -19.36
CA ILE A 421 11.74 12.66 -19.55
C ILE A 421 13.25 12.56 -19.31
N PRO A 422 14.11 12.75 -20.33
CA PRO A 422 15.55 12.70 -20.16
C PRO A 422 16.05 13.67 -19.08
N SER A 423 16.97 13.21 -18.24
CA SER A 423 17.60 14.01 -17.18
C SER A 423 19.11 13.83 -17.16
N SER A 424 19.81 14.52 -16.25
CA SER A 424 21.27 14.42 -16.06
C SER A 424 22.07 14.61 -17.38
N LEU A 425 21.69 15.64 -18.17
CA LEU A 425 22.30 15.95 -19.47
C LEU A 425 22.30 14.76 -20.47
N GLY A 426 21.27 13.90 -20.38
CA GLY A 426 21.10 12.73 -21.26
C GLY A 426 21.76 11.46 -20.75
N GLN A 427 22.42 11.46 -19.60
CA GLN A 427 22.94 10.23 -18.97
C GLN A 427 21.79 9.31 -18.52
N GLU A 428 20.68 9.91 -18.10
CA GLU A 428 19.44 9.26 -17.69
C GLU A 428 18.37 9.55 -18.75
N ASP A 429 18.53 8.95 -19.92
CA ASP A 429 17.72 9.22 -21.12
C ASP A 429 16.41 8.43 -21.18
N HIS A 430 16.27 7.41 -20.32
CA HIS A 430 15.03 6.65 -20.11
C HIS A 430 14.78 6.44 -18.61
N VAL A 431 13.61 6.86 -18.13
CA VAL A 431 13.23 6.84 -16.72
C VAL A 431 11.85 6.22 -16.53
N SER A 432 11.58 5.64 -15.35
CA SER A 432 10.39 4.82 -15.12
C SER A 432 9.13 5.60 -14.71
N MET A 433 9.25 6.82 -14.20
CA MET A 433 8.17 7.58 -13.54
C MET A 433 7.47 6.83 -12.41
N GLY A 434 8.10 5.79 -11.86
CA GLY A 434 7.50 4.87 -10.90
C GLY A 434 7.09 5.52 -9.57
N ALA A 435 7.74 6.61 -9.16
CA ALA A 435 7.32 7.37 -7.98
C ALA A 435 5.93 7.99 -8.18
N THR A 436 5.61 8.47 -9.38
CA THR A 436 4.28 8.97 -9.74
C THR A 436 3.26 7.83 -9.74
N SER A 437 3.59 6.67 -10.33
CA SER A 437 2.75 5.47 -10.30
C SER A 437 2.42 5.04 -8.86
N ALA A 438 3.42 5.10 -7.96
CA ALA A 438 3.29 4.73 -6.55
C ALA A 438 2.35 5.65 -5.77
N THR A 439 2.52 6.96 -5.89
CA THR A 439 1.68 7.94 -5.17
C THR A 439 0.24 7.95 -5.68
N LYS A 440 0.03 7.84 -6.99
CA LYS A 440 -1.30 7.74 -7.60
C LYS A 440 -2.07 6.49 -7.10
N LEU A 441 -1.41 5.33 -7.08
CA LEU A 441 -2.03 4.10 -6.62
C LEU A 441 -2.60 4.24 -5.22
N LEU A 442 -1.88 4.90 -4.31
CA LEU A 442 -2.38 5.11 -2.95
C LEU A 442 -3.69 5.92 -2.94
N GLU A 443 -3.79 6.95 -3.77
CA GLU A 443 -5.04 7.74 -3.86
C GLU A 443 -6.19 6.92 -4.46
N VAL A 444 -5.94 6.12 -5.50
CA VAL A 444 -6.94 5.18 -6.05
C VAL A 444 -7.43 4.20 -4.98
N VAL A 445 -6.54 3.67 -4.14
CA VAL A 445 -6.90 2.77 -3.04
C VAL A 445 -7.78 3.50 -2.01
N LYS A 446 -7.42 4.72 -1.59
CA LYS A 446 -8.20 5.52 -0.64
C LYS A 446 -9.60 5.83 -1.16
N ASN A 447 -9.71 6.22 -2.43
CA ASN A 447 -10.98 6.51 -3.08
C ASN A 447 -11.86 5.26 -3.14
N THR A 448 -11.29 4.13 -3.54
CA THR A 448 -12.01 2.86 -3.67
C THR A 448 -12.49 2.34 -2.32
N GLU A 449 -11.71 2.46 -1.25
CA GLU A 449 -12.16 2.16 0.12
C GLU A 449 -13.39 2.99 0.51
N THR A 450 -13.40 4.27 0.12
CA THR A 450 -14.52 5.17 0.42
C THR A 450 -15.76 4.80 -0.40
N VAL A 451 -15.60 4.46 -1.68
CA VAL A 451 -16.72 3.98 -2.52
C VAL A 451 -17.33 2.70 -1.94
N LEU A 452 -16.50 1.73 -1.53
CA LEU A 452 -16.97 0.50 -0.88
C LEU A 452 -17.64 0.77 0.46
N ALA A 453 -17.16 1.73 1.25
CA ALA A 453 -17.79 2.12 2.51
C ALA A 453 -19.20 2.68 2.28
N ILE A 454 -19.38 3.50 1.24
CA ILE A 454 -20.69 4.03 0.86
C ILE A 454 -21.61 2.91 0.36
N GLU A 455 -21.12 1.97 -0.46
CA GLU A 455 -21.89 0.81 -0.90
C GLU A 455 -22.36 -0.04 0.30
N LEU A 456 -21.45 -0.36 1.21
CA LEU A 456 -21.75 -1.20 2.39
C LEU A 456 -22.80 -0.58 3.31
N MET A 457 -22.71 0.72 3.62
CA MET A 457 -23.71 1.39 4.45
C MET A 457 -25.06 1.47 3.74
N SER A 458 -25.07 1.64 2.42
CA SER A 458 -26.28 1.68 1.60
C SER A 458 -26.92 0.31 1.49
N ALA A 459 -26.13 -0.75 1.29
CA ALA A 459 -26.59 -2.12 1.26
C ALA A 459 -27.16 -2.56 2.62
N ALA A 460 -26.57 -2.12 3.73
CA ALA A 460 -27.13 -2.36 5.06
C ALA A 460 -28.50 -1.68 5.21
N GLN A 461 -28.64 -0.42 4.77
CA GLN A 461 -29.93 0.28 4.76
C GLN A 461 -30.98 -0.47 3.91
N ALA A 462 -30.57 -0.95 2.73
CA ALA A 462 -31.45 -1.70 1.82
C ALA A 462 -31.90 -3.05 2.40
N LEU A 463 -31.02 -3.77 3.08
CA LEU A 463 -31.33 -5.06 3.73
C LEU A 463 -32.39 -4.91 4.84
N ASP A 464 -32.38 -3.81 5.58
CA ASP A 464 -33.39 -3.58 6.63
C ASP A 464 -34.83 -3.48 6.08
N PHE A 465 -34.99 -3.05 4.82
CA PHE A 465 -36.31 -3.05 4.16
C PHE A 465 -36.80 -4.45 3.77
N ILE A 466 -35.92 -5.44 3.82
CA ILE A 466 -36.27 -6.83 3.45
C ILE A 466 -36.61 -7.68 4.68
N HIS A 467 -36.25 -7.24 5.88
CA HIS A 467 -36.63 -7.96 7.10
C HIS A 467 -38.13 -8.27 7.12
N PRO A 468 -38.56 -9.47 7.63
CA PRO A 468 -37.80 -10.36 8.51
C PRO A 468 -36.97 -11.45 7.82
N LEU A 469 -36.88 -11.50 6.46
CA LEU A 469 -36.05 -12.48 5.76
C LEU A 469 -34.58 -12.26 6.10
N LYS A 470 -33.88 -13.35 6.39
CA LYS A 470 -32.43 -13.30 6.70
C LYS A 470 -31.61 -13.50 5.44
N ALA A 471 -30.57 -12.70 5.34
CA ALA A 471 -29.54 -12.84 4.32
C ALA A 471 -28.63 -14.05 4.58
N GLY A 472 -27.69 -14.34 3.68
CA GLY A 472 -26.66 -15.35 3.90
C GLY A 472 -25.82 -15.05 5.14
N LYS A 473 -25.32 -16.10 5.79
CA LYS A 473 -24.62 -15.99 7.08
C LYS A 473 -23.48 -14.98 7.10
N GLY A 474 -22.71 -14.88 5.99
CA GLY A 474 -21.62 -13.90 5.88
C GLY A 474 -22.14 -12.47 5.78
N VAL A 475 -23.24 -12.28 5.05
CA VAL A 475 -23.92 -10.99 4.87
C VAL A 475 -24.56 -10.53 6.18
N GLU A 476 -25.30 -11.42 6.88
CA GLU A 476 -25.89 -11.12 8.19
C GLU A 476 -24.85 -10.68 9.22
N ALA A 477 -23.70 -11.38 9.27
CA ALA A 477 -22.64 -11.04 10.20
C ALA A 477 -22.05 -9.63 9.92
N ALA A 478 -21.87 -9.27 8.66
CA ALA A 478 -21.40 -7.94 8.27
C ALA A 478 -22.45 -6.86 8.52
N HIS A 479 -23.73 -7.12 8.20
CA HIS A 479 -24.85 -6.22 8.48
C HIS A 479 -24.93 -5.93 9.99
N ALA A 480 -24.90 -6.97 10.83
CA ALA A 480 -24.91 -6.81 12.28
C ALA A 480 -23.71 -6.00 12.80
N GLU A 481 -22.51 -6.15 12.19
CA GLU A 481 -21.33 -5.36 12.57
C GLU A 481 -21.50 -3.88 12.19
N ILE A 482 -22.02 -3.57 11.00
CA ILE A 482 -22.35 -2.20 10.58
C ILE A 482 -23.35 -1.57 11.55
N ARG A 483 -24.40 -2.28 11.92
CA ARG A 483 -25.49 -1.79 12.79
C ARG A 483 -25.07 -1.52 14.24
N LYS A 484 -23.90 -1.99 14.68
CA LYS A 484 -23.32 -1.58 15.97
C LYS A 484 -22.93 -0.10 16.01
N SER A 485 -22.62 0.48 14.86
CA SER A 485 -22.03 1.83 14.77
C SER A 485 -22.81 2.79 13.88
N ILE A 486 -23.58 2.28 12.93
CA ILE A 486 -24.39 3.04 11.97
C ILE A 486 -25.82 2.55 12.08
N SER A 487 -26.73 3.34 12.67
CA SER A 487 -28.14 2.99 12.79
C SER A 487 -28.87 3.07 11.44
N PHE A 488 -30.06 2.44 11.35
CA PHE A 488 -30.97 2.67 10.24
C PHE A 488 -31.32 4.16 10.14
N ALA A 489 -31.39 4.70 8.93
CA ALA A 489 -31.75 6.09 8.70
C ALA A 489 -33.24 6.21 8.44
N GLU A 490 -33.99 6.69 9.43
CA GLU A 490 -35.44 6.99 9.33
C GLU A 490 -35.70 8.28 8.54
N SER A 491 -34.74 9.23 8.60
CA SER A 491 -34.77 10.53 7.94
C SER A 491 -33.38 10.99 7.57
N ASP A 492 -33.28 12.07 6.81
CA ASP A 492 -32.02 12.72 6.49
C ASP A 492 -31.23 13.09 7.75
N ARG A 493 -29.94 12.87 7.71
CA ARG A 493 -28.99 13.19 8.78
C ARG A 493 -27.62 13.53 8.21
N LEU A 494 -26.62 13.82 9.05
CA LEU A 494 -25.27 14.08 8.61
C LEU A 494 -24.58 12.78 8.13
N PHE A 495 -24.88 12.35 6.90
CA PHE A 495 -24.33 11.13 6.30
C PHE A 495 -22.80 11.12 6.19
N HIS A 496 -22.13 12.29 6.29
CA HIS A 496 -20.68 12.37 6.40
C HIS A 496 -20.13 11.49 7.54
N ASP A 497 -20.76 11.57 8.73
CA ASP A 497 -20.32 10.81 9.90
C ASP A 497 -20.50 9.30 9.71
N ASP A 498 -21.58 8.91 9.02
CA ASP A 498 -21.83 7.50 8.66
C ASP A 498 -20.79 6.99 7.66
N ILE A 499 -20.44 7.79 6.64
CA ILE A 499 -19.40 7.46 5.67
C ILE A 499 -18.05 7.29 6.38
N GLN A 500 -17.68 8.21 7.27
CA GLN A 500 -16.43 8.11 8.04
C GLN A 500 -16.42 6.88 8.96
N CYS A 501 -17.57 6.55 9.55
CA CYS A 501 -17.72 5.35 10.36
C CYS A 501 -17.55 4.07 9.51
N ALA A 502 -18.25 3.97 8.39
CA ALA A 502 -18.13 2.85 7.44
C ALA A 502 -16.70 2.70 6.92
N LEU A 503 -16.02 3.82 6.59
CA LEU A 503 -14.64 3.82 6.15
C LEU A 503 -13.67 3.26 7.22
N ARG A 504 -13.90 3.59 8.51
CA ARG A 504 -13.14 2.99 9.61
C ARG A 504 -13.37 1.48 9.71
N LEU A 505 -14.61 1.01 9.53
CA LEU A 505 -14.94 -0.42 9.52
C LEU A 505 -14.26 -1.16 8.35
N VAL A 506 -14.24 -0.56 7.16
CA VAL A 506 -13.52 -1.08 5.98
C VAL A 506 -12.03 -1.19 6.27
N ARG A 507 -11.39 -0.11 6.71
CA ARG A 507 -9.94 -0.05 6.94
C ARG A 507 -9.46 -0.95 8.08
N SER A 508 -10.27 -1.13 9.11
CA SER A 508 -9.96 -2.04 10.21
C SER A 508 -10.12 -3.52 9.85
N GLY A 509 -10.86 -3.83 8.77
CA GLY A 509 -11.24 -5.19 8.39
C GLY A 509 -12.32 -5.81 9.28
N ALA A 510 -12.98 -5.03 10.12
CA ALA A 510 -13.99 -5.53 11.09
C ALA A 510 -15.12 -6.29 10.39
N LEU A 511 -15.60 -5.79 9.25
CA LEU A 511 -16.69 -6.40 8.48
C LEU A 511 -16.31 -7.76 7.90
N VAL A 512 -15.13 -7.81 7.25
CA VAL A 512 -14.58 -9.04 6.68
C VAL A 512 -14.33 -10.06 7.79
N HIS A 513 -13.76 -9.65 8.91
CA HIS A 513 -13.52 -10.53 10.05
C HIS A 513 -14.83 -11.07 10.67
N ALA A 514 -15.88 -10.26 10.75
CA ALA A 514 -17.19 -10.70 11.22
C ALA A 514 -17.77 -11.78 10.27
N ALA A 515 -17.70 -11.55 8.96
CA ALA A 515 -18.13 -12.50 7.95
C ALA A 515 -17.30 -13.80 8.01
N GLU A 516 -15.98 -13.74 8.09
CA GLU A 516 -15.11 -14.91 8.18
C GLU A 516 -15.35 -15.77 9.42
N LYS A 517 -15.69 -15.15 10.55
CA LYS A 517 -16.11 -15.90 11.75
C LYS A 517 -17.37 -16.73 11.52
N SER A 518 -18.24 -16.28 10.65
CA SER A 518 -19.54 -16.92 10.38
C SER A 518 -19.45 -18.02 9.31
N VAL A 519 -18.65 -17.81 8.26
CA VAL A 519 -18.63 -18.69 7.08
C VAL A 519 -17.25 -19.32 6.79
N GLY A 520 -16.24 -19.04 7.60
CA GLY A 520 -14.85 -19.47 7.38
C GLY A 520 -14.03 -18.45 6.59
N PRO A 521 -12.69 -18.60 6.56
CA PRO A 521 -11.77 -17.63 5.96
C PRO A 521 -11.93 -17.56 4.43
N PHE A 522 -11.82 -16.35 3.88
CA PHE A 522 -11.84 -16.08 2.44
C PHE A 522 -10.85 -14.99 1.99
N THR A 523 -10.13 -14.36 2.90
CA THR A 523 -9.10 -13.35 2.59
C THR A 523 -7.79 -13.93 2.07
N LYS A 524 -7.53 -15.22 2.33
CA LYS A 524 -6.29 -15.92 1.94
C LYS A 524 -6.40 -16.62 0.61
#